data_4fa5feb04383dd3c77ccda1e1d6f4eda
#
_entry.id   4fa5feb04383dd3c77ccda1e1d6f4eda
#
_cell.length_a   1.000
_cell.length_b   1.000
_cell.length_c   1.000
_cell.angle_alpha   90.00
_cell.angle_beta   90.00
_cell.angle_gamma   90.00
#
_symmetry.space_group_name_H-M   'P 1'
#
loop_
_entity.id
_entity.type
_entity.pdbx_description
1 polymer ?
#
loop_
_entity_poly.entity_id
_entity_poly.type
_entity_poly.pdbx_seq_one_letter_code
_entity_poly.pdbx_strand_id
1 'polypeptide(L)'
;MSRPKGDLVAVPGFDWFSDRVDWVSLVRGASLAFSVLVIGGLAAPLGARIPVVGPAWLILTAVVAFVLAGYRIGDAVDPRVHGAGAAVAGYLLVLPLVVLGTGGLDPAQLVLTLLTAVIMGAIAGHLAGRNRDRRHA
;
A
#
# COMPACT_ATOMS: atom_id res chain seq x y z
N MET A 1 4.92 33.08 25.71
CA MET A 1 4.39 33.36 24.36
C MET A 1 3.92 32.03 23.78
N SER A 2 2.66 31.66 24.02
CA SER A 2 2.05 30.41 23.53
C SER A 2 1.72 30.59 22.05
N ARG A 3 2.35 29.76 21.18
CA ARG A 3 1.97 29.68 19.77
C ARG A 3 0.52 29.20 19.68
N PRO A 4 -0.37 29.89 18.94
CA PRO A 4 -1.68 29.32 18.66
C PRO A 4 -1.45 28.03 17.87
N LYS A 5 -1.96 26.89 18.38
CA LYS A 5 -2.17 25.68 17.59
C LYS A 5 -3.12 26.09 16.46
N GLY A 6 -2.59 26.19 15.26
CA GLY A 6 -3.44 26.37 14.09
C GLY A 6 -4.45 25.25 14.08
N ASP A 7 -5.72 25.63 14.11
CA ASP A 7 -6.86 24.73 13.91
C ASP A 7 -6.77 24.18 12.47
N LEU A 8 -5.94 23.14 12.30
CA LEU A 8 -6.05 22.29 11.14
C LEU A 8 -7.43 21.68 11.19
N VAL A 9 -8.24 21.97 10.19
CA VAL A 9 -9.58 21.42 10.03
C VAL A 9 -9.53 19.93 10.33
N ALA A 10 -10.04 19.57 11.52
CA ALA A 10 -10.08 18.18 11.96
C ALA A 10 -11.05 17.43 11.04
N VAL A 11 -10.54 16.61 10.16
CA VAL A 11 -11.34 15.68 9.35
C VAL A 11 -11.79 14.58 10.30
N PRO A 12 -13.09 14.43 10.58
CA PRO A 12 -13.59 13.39 11.47
C PRO A 12 -13.12 12.00 10.99
N GLY A 13 -12.43 11.28 11.85
CA GLY A 13 -11.88 9.95 11.53
C GLY A 13 -10.40 9.92 11.13
N PHE A 14 -9.77 11.07 10.80
CA PHE A 14 -8.36 11.12 10.48
C PHE A 14 -7.48 10.95 11.73
N ASP A 15 -7.91 11.50 12.86
CA ASP A 15 -7.20 11.37 14.14
C ASP A 15 -7.14 9.90 14.59
N TRP A 16 -8.24 9.16 14.41
CA TRP A 16 -8.28 7.72 14.69
C TRP A 16 -7.25 6.92 13.89
N PHE A 17 -7.03 7.29 12.63
CA PHE A 17 -6.07 6.63 11.76
C PHE A 17 -4.64 7.04 12.12
N SER A 18 -4.40 8.33 12.36
CA SER A 18 -3.08 8.88 12.64
C SER A 18 -2.46 8.33 13.92
N ASP A 19 -3.28 8.05 14.95
CA ASP A 19 -2.82 7.51 16.22
C ASP A 19 -2.40 6.04 16.14
N ARG A 20 -2.81 5.32 15.09
CA ARG A 20 -2.55 3.88 14.91
C ARG A 20 -1.41 3.57 13.96
N VAL A 21 -0.94 4.57 13.23
CA VAL A 21 -0.03 4.42 12.10
C VAL A 21 1.29 5.12 12.37
N ASP A 22 2.40 4.44 12.09
CA ASP A 22 3.71 5.08 11.99
C ASP A 22 3.87 5.73 10.60
N TRP A 23 3.75 7.03 10.54
CA TRP A 23 3.80 7.80 9.28
C TRP A 23 5.09 7.62 8.49
N VAL A 24 6.24 7.51 9.17
CA VAL A 24 7.53 7.33 8.49
C VAL A 24 7.58 5.97 7.80
N SER A 25 7.17 4.92 8.51
CA SER A 25 7.13 3.56 7.96
C SER A 25 6.04 3.43 6.89
N LEU A 26 4.90 4.13 7.04
CA LEU A 26 3.84 4.16 6.04
C LEU A 26 4.34 4.75 4.71
N VAL A 27 4.99 5.92 4.76
CA VAL A 27 5.55 6.58 3.56
C VAL A 27 6.61 5.68 2.91
N ARG A 28 7.47 5.04 3.70
CA ARG A 28 8.47 4.08 3.17
C ARG A 28 7.81 2.87 2.53
N GLY A 29 6.77 2.31 3.15
CA GLY A 29 5.98 1.21 2.60
C GLY A 29 5.27 1.58 1.30
N ALA A 30 4.59 2.73 1.29
CA ALA A 30 3.91 3.25 0.11
C ALA A 30 4.88 3.53 -1.06
N SER A 31 6.05 4.13 -0.77
CA SER A 31 7.08 4.37 -1.78
C SER A 31 7.64 3.07 -2.36
N LEU A 32 7.81 2.05 -1.54
CA LEU A 32 8.25 0.73 -1.99
C LEU A 32 7.20 0.08 -2.88
N ALA A 33 5.92 0.11 -2.48
CA ALA A 33 4.82 -0.40 -3.30
C ALA A 33 4.74 0.34 -4.64
N PHE A 34 4.82 1.66 -4.62
CA PHE A 34 4.87 2.48 -5.84
C PHE A 34 5.99 2.04 -6.76
N SER A 35 7.22 1.90 -6.26
CA SER A 35 8.38 1.48 -7.06
C SER A 35 8.17 0.10 -7.68
N VAL A 36 7.66 -0.86 -6.91
CA VAL A 36 7.40 -2.24 -7.40
C VAL A 36 6.30 -2.23 -8.46
N LEU A 37 5.22 -1.47 -8.26
CA LEU A 37 4.13 -1.35 -9.23
C LEU A 37 4.59 -0.70 -10.54
N VAL A 38 5.41 0.36 -10.46
CA VAL A 38 5.96 1.03 -11.66
C VAL A 38 6.90 0.09 -12.41
N ILE A 39 7.86 -0.52 -11.73
CA ILE A 39 8.81 -1.46 -12.36
C ILE A 39 8.07 -2.65 -12.96
N GLY A 40 7.13 -3.24 -12.23
CA GLY A 40 6.32 -4.36 -12.70
C GLY A 40 5.44 -3.99 -13.90
N GLY A 41 4.87 -2.78 -13.90
CA GLY A 41 4.11 -2.25 -15.04
C GLY A 41 4.98 -2.05 -16.28
N LEU A 42 6.17 -1.46 -16.12
CA LEU A 42 7.14 -1.30 -17.21
C LEU A 42 7.66 -2.65 -17.73
N ALA A 43 7.78 -3.65 -16.87
CA ALA A 43 8.19 -5.01 -17.25
C ALA A 43 7.03 -5.86 -17.80
N ALA A 44 5.79 -5.39 -17.79
CA ALA A 44 4.63 -6.15 -18.25
C ALA A 44 4.76 -6.69 -19.70
N PRO A 45 5.33 -5.96 -20.68
CA PRO A 45 5.51 -6.49 -22.03
C PRO A 45 6.49 -7.69 -22.07
N LEU A 46 7.46 -7.74 -21.15
CA LEU A 46 8.38 -8.87 -21.01
C LEU A 46 7.67 -10.04 -20.32
N GLY A 47 6.93 -9.77 -19.25
CA GLY A 47 6.11 -10.76 -18.56
C GLY A 47 5.09 -11.43 -19.47
N ALA A 48 4.46 -10.67 -20.35
CA ALA A 48 3.47 -11.16 -21.31
C ALA A 48 4.04 -12.23 -22.28
N ARG A 49 5.36 -12.29 -22.47
CA ARG A 49 6.02 -13.31 -23.31
C ARG A 49 6.10 -14.70 -22.67
N ILE A 50 5.83 -14.78 -21.37
CA ILE A 50 5.87 -16.04 -20.62
C ILE A 50 4.44 -16.61 -20.58
N PRO A 51 4.16 -17.77 -21.26
CA PRO A 51 2.78 -18.24 -21.49
C PRO A 51 1.95 -18.45 -20.23
N VAL A 52 2.58 -18.90 -19.14
CA VAL A 52 1.88 -19.19 -17.87
C VAL A 52 1.79 -17.96 -16.95
N VAL A 53 2.84 -17.13 -16.95
CA VAL A 53 2.98 -16.00 -16.02
C VAL A 53 2.37 -14.72 -16.60
N GLY A 54 2.40 -14.58 -17.93
CA GLY A 54 1.96 -13.36 -18.61
C GLY A 54 0.57 -12.86 -18.21
N PRO A 55 -0.47 -13.71 -18.25
CA PRO A 55 -1.82 -13.30 -17.86
C PRO A 55 -1.94 -12.89 -16.38
N ALA A 56 -1.09 -13.45 -15.51
CA ALA A 56 -1.07 -13.18 -14.08
C ALA A 56 -0.03 -12.12 -13.66
N TRP A 57 0.79 -11.62 -14.57
CA TRP A 57 1.94 -10.76 -14.27
C TRP A 57 1.60 -9.54 -13.43
N LEU A 58 0.60 -8.78 -13.84
CA LEU A 58 0.18 -7.56 -13.13
C LEU A 58 -0.43 -7.87 -11.76
N ILE A 59 -1.18 -8.98 -11.65
CA ILE A 59 -1.75 -9.42 -10.38
C ILE A 59 -0.63 -9.83 -9.42
N LEU A 60 0.34 -10.60 -9.88
CA LEU A 60 1.50 -11.01 -9.08
C LEU A 60 2.31 -9.79 -8.63
N THR A 61 2.55 -8.84 -9.53
CA THR A 61 3.24 -7.58 -9.21
C THR A 61 2.49 -6.80 -8.13
N ALA A 62 1.17 -6.68 -8.25
CA ALA A 62 0.34 -5.97 -7.27
C ALA A 62 0.38 -6.66 -5.90
N VAL A 63 0.24 -7.98 -5.86
CA VAL A 63 0.33 -8.76 -4.61
C VAL A 63 1.69 -8.56 -3.94
N VAL A 64 2.78 -8.69 -4.69
CA VAL A 64 4.14 -8.47 -4.16
C VAL A 64 4.31 -7.06 -3.62
N ALA A 65 3.86 -6.04 -4.37
CA ALA A 65 3.94 -4.65 -3.95
C ALA A 65 3.19 -4.41 -2.63
N PHE A 66 1.96 -4.92 -2.51
CA PHE A 66 1.12 -4.72 -1.32
C PHE A 66 1.63 -5.49 -0.10
N VAL A 67 2.17 -6.70 -0.30
CA VAL A 67 2.81 -7.46 0.78
C VAL A 67 4.07 -6.74 1.28
N LEU A 68 4.92 -6.25 0.38
CA LEU A 68 6.13 -5.50 0.76
C LEU A 68 5.79 -4.20 1.49
N ALA A 69 4.76 -3.47 1.03
CA ALA A 69 4.28 -2.28 1.72
C ALA A 69 3.77 -2.59 3.12
N GLY A 70 2.89 -3.60 3.22
CA GLY A 70 2.27 -4.00 4.47
C GLY A 70 3.23 -4.60 5.49
N TYR A 71 4.35 -5.17 5.04
CA TYR A 71 5.35 -5.74 5.94
C TYR A 71 6.20 -4.68 6.66
N ARG A 72 6.20 -3.43 6.19
CA ARG A 72 6.94 -2.30 6.75
C ARG A 72 6.13 -1.58 7.83
N ILE A 73 5.88 -2.25 8.97
CA ILE A 73 5.00 -1.72 10.03
C ILE A 73 5.66 -0.72 10.99
N GLY A 74 7.00 -0.66 11.07
CA GLY A 74 7.69 0.19 12.05
C GLY A 74 7.17 0.01 13.47
N ASP A 75 6.87 1.12 14.15
CA ASP A 75 6.31 1.16 15.51
C ASP A 75 4.79 1.33 15.53
N ALA A 76 4.09 0.97 14.44
CA ALA A 76 2.65 1.10 14.36
C ALA A 76 1.93 0.33 15.48
N VAL A 77 0.95 0.98 16.10
CA VAL A 77 0.11 0.40 17.16
C VAL A 77 -0.79 -0.69 16.62
N ASP A 78 -1.36 -0.48 15.43
CA ASP A 78 -2.17 -1.48 14.74
C ASP A 78 -1.51 -1.88 13.41
N PRO A 79 -0.76 -3.00 13.39
CA PRO A 79 -0.05 -3.45 12.19
C PRO A 79 -0.95 -3.73 11.00
N ARG A 80 -2.21 -4.13 11.22
CA ARG A 80 -3.17 -4.44 10.14
C ARG A 80 -3.63 -3.17 9.44
N VAL A 81 -4.05 -2.18 10.22
CA VAL A 81 -4.50 -0.89 9.71
C VAL A 81 -3.35 -0.19 8.99
N HIS A 82 -2.14 -0.24 9.59
CA HIS A 82 -0.95 0.32 8.98
C HIS A 82 -0.62 -0.33 7.64
N GLY A 83 -0.59 -1.67 7.59
CA GLY A 83 -0.27 -2.42 6.38
C GLY A 83 -1.27 -2.17 5.25
N ALA A 84 -2.58 -2.15 5.58
CA ALA A 84 -3.62 -1.79 4.62
C ALA A 84 -3.44 -0.35 4.12
N GLY A 85 -3.20 0.60 5.02
CA GLY A 85 -2.99 2.01 4.68
C GLY A 85 -1.78 2.22 3.77
N ALA A 86 -0.64 1.56 4.05
CA ALA A 86 0.56 1.64 3.23
C ALA A 86 0.34 1.08 1.82
N ALA A 87 -0.37 -0.05 1.70
CA ALA A 87 -0.68 -0.66 0.41
C ALA A 87 -1.63 0.22 -0.43
N VAL A 88 -2.69 0.76 0.20
CA VAL A 88 -3.63 1.68 -0.46
C VAL A 88 -2.92 2.96 -0.89
N ALA A 89 -2.11 3.57 -0.02
CA ALA A 89 -1.34 4.76 -0.35
C ALA A 89 -0.39 4.51 -1.54
N GLY A 90 0.30 3.37 -1.57
CA GLY A 90 1.16 2.97 -2.69
C GLY A 90 0.39 2.84 -4.01
N TYR A 91 -0.82 2.26 -3.97
CA TYR A 91 -1.69 2.17 -5.15
C TYR A 91 -2.18 3.54 -5.61
N LEU A 92 -2.60 4.40 -4.68
CA LEU A 92 -3.04 5.76 -5.03
C LEU A 92 -1.93 6.60 -5.67
N LEU A 93 -0.67 6.39 -5.27
CA LEU A 93 0.48 7.05 -5.90
C LEU A 93 0.69 6.60 -7.36
N VAL A 94 0.44 5.33 -7.68
CA VAL A 94 0.60 4.82 -9.05
C VAL A 94 -0.63 5.06 -9.92
N LEU A 95 -1.79 5.32 -9.32
CA LEU A 95 -3.07 5.48 -10.02
C LEU A 95 -3.03 6.50 -11.19
N PRO A 96 -2.42 7.69 -11.06
CA PRO A 96 -2.30 8.62 -12.18
C PRO A 96 -1.57 8.02 -13.38
N LEU A 97 -0.52 7.24 -13.13
CA LEU A 97 0.23 6.54 -14.19
C LEU A 97 -0.61 5.46 -14.87
N VAL A 98 -1.41 4.72 -14.10
CA VAL A 98 -2.33 3.72 -14.64
C VAL A 98 -3.36 4.39 -15.55
N VAL A 99 -3.99 5.49 -15.10
CA VAL A 99 -4.98 6.24 -15.87
C VAL A 99 -4.38 6.76 -17.17
N LEU A 100 -3.17 7.33 -17.12
CA LEU A 100 -2.47 7.83 -18.31
C LEU A 100 -2.11 6.70 -19.28
N GLY A 101 -1.73 5.53 -18.76
CA GLY A 101 -1.32 4.38 -19.57
C GLY A 101 -2.50 3.66 -20.23
N THR A 102 -3.66 3.61 -19.56
CA THR A 102 -4.87 2.91 -20.08
C THR A 102 -5.84 3.84 -20.78
N GLY A 103 -5.65 5.15 -20.70
CA GLY A 103 -6.54 6.15 -21.29
C GLY A 103 -7.85 6.34 -20.53
N GLY A 104 -7.99 5.79 -19.34
CA GLY A 104 -9.19 5.95 -18.51
C GLY A 104 -9.16 5.18 -17.20
N LEU A 105 -10.19 5.39 -16.38
CA LEU A 105 -10.46 4.64 -15.16
C LEU A 105 -11.51 3.58 -15.43
N ASP A 106 -11.17 2.32 -15.17
CA ASP A 106 -12.15 1.25 -15.03
C ASP A 106 -12.55 1.13 -13.55
N PRO A 107 -13.81 1.48 -13.19
CA PRO A 107 -14.27 1.44 -11.80
C PRO A 107 -14.20 0.04 -11.19
N ALA A 108 -14.44 -1.00 -11.97
CA ALA A 108 -14.40 -2.38 -11.49
C ALA A 108 -12.96 -2.78 -11.16
N GLN A 109 -12.01 -2.45 -12.01
CA GLN A 109 -10.59 -2.68 -11.78
C GLN A 109 -10.10 -1.88 -10.55
N LEU A 110 -10.51 -0.62 -10.42
CA LEU A 110 -10.16 0.23 -9.29
C LEU A 110 -10.60 -0.40 -7.96
N VAL A 111 -11.88 -0.79 -7.86
CA VAL A 111 -12.44 -1.40 -6.66
C VAL A 111 -11.74 -2.72 -6.34
N LEU A 112 -11.56 -3.59 -7.34
CA LEU A 112 -10.90 -4.88 -7.14
C LEU A 112 -9.46 -4.72 -6.65
N THR A 113 -8.71 -3.79 -7.23
CA THR A 113 -7.32 -3.53 -6.82
C THR A 113 -7.24 -2.93 -5.43
N LEU A 114 -8.15 -1.99 -5.08
CA LEU A 114 -8.22 -1.44 -3.72
C LEU A 114 -8.55 -2.52 -2.68
N LEU A 115 -9.52 -3.39 -2.95
CA LEU A 115 -9.84 -4.52 -2.07
C LEU A 115 -8.64 -5.45 -1.89
N THR A 116 -7.93 -5.75 -2.98
CA THR A 116 -6.69 -6.55 -2.92
C THR A 116 -5.62 -5.87 -2.09
N ALA A 117 -5.43 -4.55 -2.25
CA ALA A 117 -4.47 -3.77 -1.47
C ALA A 117 -4.79 -3.82 0.03
N VAL A 118 -6.05 -3.62 0.41
CA VAL A 118 -6.50 -3.68 1.81
C VAL A 118 -6.26 -5.07 2.40
N ILE A 119 -6.69 -6.12 1.71
CA ILE A 119 -6.57 -7.50 2.20
C ILE A 119 -5.10 -7.92 2.32
N MET A 120 -4.32 -7.77 1.27
CA MET A 120 -2.91 -8.19 1.25
C MET A 120 -2.06 -7.34 2.19
N GLY A 121 -2.29 -6.03 2.22
CA GLY A 121 -1.61 -5.12 3.16
C GLY A 121 -1.92 -5.44 4.62
N ALA A 122 -3.19 -5.72 4.95
CA ALA A 122 -3.60 -6.10 6.31
C ALA A 122 -3.00 -7.45 6.75
N ILE A 123 -3.00 -8.45 5.87
CA ILE A 123 -2.39 -9.76 6.14
C ILE A 123 -0.90 -9.61 6.37
N ALA A 124 -0.19 -8.91 5.48
CA ALA A 124 1.24 -8.67 5.60
C ALA A 124 1.60 -7.91 6.88
N GLY A 125 0.84 -6.85 7.20
CA GLY A 125 1.00 -6.09 8.45
C GLY A 125 0.77 -6.95 9.68
N HIS A 126 -0.26 -7.81 9.68
CA HIS A 126 -0.52 -8.74 10.77
C HIS A 126 0.64 -9.73 10.99
N LEU A 127 1.15 -10.32 9.91
CA LEU A 127 2.27 -11.25 9.99
C LEU A 127 3.55 -10.56 10.47
N ALA A 128 3.81 -9.34 10.01
CA ALA A 128 4.95 -8.55 10.46
C ALA A 128 4.85 -8.22 11.96
N GLY A 129 3.66 -7.84 12.45
CA GLY A 129 3.40 -7.61 13.87
C GLY A 129 3.69 -8.83 14.72
N ARG A 130 3.18 -9.99 14.34
CA ARG A 130 3.46 -11.26 15.04
C ARG A 130 4.95 -11.59 15.11
N ASN A 131 5.69 -11.32 14.04
CA ASN A 131 7.13 -11.57 14.00
C ASN A 131 7.90 -10.59 14.89
N ARG A 132 7.44 -9.35 15.01
CA ARG A 132 8.00 -8.35 15.94
C ARG A 132 7.84 -8.81 17.38
N ASP A 133 6.65 -9.22 17.78
CA ASP A 133 6.33 -9.65 19.14
C ASP A 133 7.17 -10.87 19.56
N ARG A 134 7.39 -11.81 18.63
CA ARG A 134 8.23 -12.99 18.89
C ARG A 134 9.72 -12.69 19.10
N ARG A 135 10.22 -11.56 18.58
CA ARG A 135 11.62 -11.16 18.75
C ARG A 135 11.87 -10.47 20.09
N HIS A 136 10.82 -9.95 20.72
CA HIS A 136 10.88 -9.27 22.02
C HIS A 136 10.44 -10.17 23.18
N ALA A 137 9.96 -11.38 22.91
CA ALA A 137 9.66 -12.41 23.90
C ALA A 137 10.84 -13.34 24.14
#